data_b4534ae2c9e5eb4643cdf937f58c7f58
#
_entry.id   b4534ae2c9e5eb4643cdf937f58c7f58
#
_cell.length_a   1.000
_cell.length_b   1.000
_cell.length_c   1.000
_cell.angle_alpha   90.00
_cell.angle_beta   90.00
_cell.angle_gamma   90.00
#
_symmetry.space_group_name_H-M   'P 1'
#
loop_
_entity.id
_entity.type
_entity.pdbx_description
1 polymer ?
#
loop_
_entity_poly.entity_id
_entity_poly.type
_entity_poly.pdbx_seq_one_letter_code
_entity_poly.pdbx_strand_id
1 'polypeptide(L)'
;ACGEIHAMIKHGIKLFNPLVASQNFEYKISNILDKPLESMFGYVSVLPGAFSAYRYQAVLGRPLDQYFHGDHTLSQRYGTKGIDQMNIFRKNMFLAEDRILCFELVAKAGDNWTLSYIKPSKAETDVPEHSAELISQRRRWLNGSFAASLYSLVHFYRFYGSDHSLFRIFFFHVQALYNLVQLVLTWF
;
A
#
# COMPACT_ATOMS: atom_id res chain seq x y z
N ALA A 1 7.37 -4.28 8.23
CA ALA A 1 6.87 -5.65 8.03
C ALA A 1 5.36 -5.69 8.17
N CYS A 2 4.68 -6.61 7.48
CA CYS A 2 3.26 -6.93 7.68
C CYS A 2 3.07 -8.44 7.84
N GLY A 3 1.95 -8.82 8.45
CA GLY A 3 1.54 -10.21 8.55
C GLY A 3 0.48 -10.59 7.53
N GLU A 4 0.00 -11.81 7.66
CA GLU A 4 -1.08 -12.39 6.88
C GLU A 4 -2.43 -11.91 7.43
N ILE A 5 -3.27 -11.29 6.58
CA ILE A 5 -4.63 -10.91 6.95
C ILE A 5 -5.61 -11.83 6.24
N HIS A 6 -6.55 -12.36 7.00
CA HIS A 6 -7.66 -13.19 6.52
C HIS A 6 -9.00 -12.48 6.70
N ALA A 7 -9.94 -12.79 5.82
CA ALA A 7 -11.33 -12.41 6.04
C ALA A 7 -11.93 -13.22 7.19
N MET A 8 -12.65 -12.56 8.09
CA MET A 8 -13.38 -13.22 9.18
C MET A 8 -14.59 -13.97 8.63
N ILE A 9 -14.52 -15.29 8.61
CA ILE A 9 -15.52 -16.16 7.96
C ILE A 9 -16.46 -16.87 8.93
N LYS A 10 -16.34 -16.64 10.25
CA LYS A 10 -17.19 -17.25 11.30
C LYS A 10 -17.40 -18.76 11.05
N HIS A 11 -16.35 -19.55 11.17
CA HIS A 11 -16.37 -21.00 10.91
C HIS A 11 -16.88 -21.41 9.52
N GLY A 12 -16.75 -20.53 8.52
CA GLY A 12 -17.17 -20.81 7.15
C GLY A 12 -18.60 -20.37 6.79
N ILE A 13 -19.42 -19.98 7.75
CA ILE A 13 -20.82 -19.61 7.51
C ILE A 13 -20.91 -18.38 6.58
N LYS A 14 -20.06 -17.40 6.75
CA LYS A 14 -20.05 -16.20 5.90
C LYS A 14 -19.64 -16.47 4.44
N LEU A 15 -19.04 -17.63 4.14
CA LEU A 15 -18.67 -18.01 2.77
C LEU A 15 -19.87 -18.32 1.87
N PHE A 16 -21.06 -18.56 2.42
CA PHE A 16 -22.28 -18.65 1.62
C PHE A 16 -22.67 -17.32 1.00
N ASN A 17 -22.18 -16.20 1.51
CA ASN A 17 -22.29 -14.92 0.85
C ASN A 17 -21.21 -14.79 -0.25
N PRO A 18 -21.60 -14.68 -1.55
CA PRO A 18 -20.63 -14.61 -2.64
C PRO A 18 -19.69 -13.40 -2.57
N LEU A 19 -20.14 -12.29 -1.97
CA LEU A 19 -19.32 -11.10 -1.78
C LEU A 19 -18.17 -11.38 -0.78
N VAL A 20 -18.48 -12.06 0.32
CA VAL A 20 -17.47 -12.44 1.32
C VAL A 20 -16.51 -13.49 0.76
N ALA A 21 -17.06 -14.47 0.02
CA ALA A 21 -16.25 -15.51 -0.60
C ALA A 21 -15.24 -14.95 -1.60
N SER A 22 -15.66 -14.00 -2.44
CA SER A 22 -14.81 -13.31 -3.40
C SER A 22 -13.66 -12.55 -2.70
N GLN A 23 -13.98 -11.77 -1.66
CA GLN A 23 -12.97 -11.03 -0.89
C GLN A 23 -12.00 -11.96 -0.17
N ASN A 24 -12.49 -13.07 0.41
CA ASN A 24 -11.62 -14.08 1.02
C ASN A 24 -10.67 -14.71 0.00
N PHE A 25 -11.13 -14.95 -1.22
CA PHE A 25 -10.30 -15.46 -2.31
C PHE A 25 -9.20 -14.45 -2.69
N GLU A 26 -9.54 -13.16 -2.83
CA GLU A 26 -8.57 -12.11 -3.11
C GLU A 26 -7.48 -12.01 -2.01
N TYR A 27 -7.86 -12.03 -0.73
CA TYR A 27 -6.90 -12.04 0.36
C TYR A 27 -5.97 -13.26 0.32
N LYS A 28 -6.51 -14.44 0.02
CA LYS A 28 -5.70 -15.66 -0.10
C LYS A 28 -4.71 -15.60 -1.25
N ILE A 29 -5.13 -15.13 -2.42
CA ILE A 29 -4.22 -14.94 -3.57
C ILE A 29 -3.11 -13.96 -3.21
N SER A 30 -3.46 -12.79 -2.69
CA SER A 30 -2.47 -11.79 -2.29
C SER A 30 -1.49 -12.32 -1.25
N ASN A 31 -1.95 -13.10 -0.26
CA ASN A 31 -1.10 -13.67 0.78
C ASN A 31 -0.21 -14.82 0.29
N ILE A 32 -0.60 -15.55 -0.76
CA ILE A 32 0.14 -16.71 -1.29
C ILE A 32 1.10 -16.30 -2.40
N LEU A 33 0.71 -15.35 -3.26
CA LEU A 33 1.46 -14.98 -4.46
C LEU A 33 2.10 -13.60 -4.35
N ASP A 34 1.30 -12.53 -4.20
CA ASP A 34 1.79 -11.16 -4.34
C ASP A 34 2.77 -10.78 -3.22
N LYS A 35 2.33 -10.86 -1.97
CA LYS A 35 3.15 -10.42 -0.83
C LYS A 35 4.46 -11.21 -0.65
N PRO A 36 4.49 -12.54 -0.79
CA PRO A 36 5.75 -13.28 -0.74
C PRO A 36 6.71 -12.89 -1.84
N LEU A 37 6.22 -12.72 -3.08
CA LEU A 37 7.03 -12.30 -4.22
C LEU A 37 7.60 -10.89 -4.01
N GLU A 38 6.77 -9.93 -3.67
CA GLU A 38 7.18 -8.55 -3.38
C GLU A 38 8.17 -8.49 -2.20
N SER A 39 7.92 -9.27 -1.15
CA SER A 39 8.80 -9.37 0.02
C SER A 39 10.18 -9.92 -0.32
N MET A 40 10.28 -10.85 -1.26
CA MET A 40 11.57 -11.39 -1.73
C MET A 40 12.43 -10.29 -2.36
N PHE A 41 11.83 -9.35 -3.07
CA PHE A 41 12.52 -8.21 -3.66
C PHE A 41 12.74 -7.05 -2.66
N GLY A 42 12.09 -7.11 -1.51
CA GLY A 42 12.25 -6.11 -0.44
C GLY A 42 11.39 -4.86 -0.60
N TYR A 43 10.43 -4.87 -1.53
CA TYR A 43 9.45 -3.80 -1.73
C TYR A 43 8.04 -4.38 -1.80
N VAL A 44 7.32 -4.36 -0.69
CA VAL A 44 5.90 -4.71 -0.63
C VAL A 44 5.09 -3.46 -0.94
N SER A 45 4.28 -3.52 -1.98
CA SER A 45 3.54 -2.37 -2.52
C SER A 45 2.49 -1.82 -1.54
N VAL A 46 1.97 -2.68 -0.66
CA VAL A 46 0.98 -2.33 0.37
C VAL A 46 1.27 -3.07 1.67
N LEU A 47 1.59 -2.33 2.70
CA LEU A 47 1.57 -2.82 4.08
C LEU A 47 0.25 -2.37 4.72
N PRO A 48 -0.68 -3.29 5.01
CA PRO A 48 -1.98 -2.92 5.57
C PRO A 48 -1.83 -2.13 6.86
N GLY A 49 -2.43 -0.94 6.93
CA GLY A 49 -2.32 -0.07 8.10
C GLY A 49 -2.78 -0.73 9.40
N ALA A 50 -3.76 -1.65 9.31
CA ALA A 50 -4.29 -2.36 10.47
C ALA A 50 -3.35 -3.44 11.03
N PHE A 51 -2.42 -3.98 10.24
CA PHE A 51 -1.56 -5.11 10.66
C PHE A 51 -0.15 -5.00 10.08
N SER A 52 0.52 -3.91 10.40
CA SER A 52 1.90 -3.66 9.99
C SER A 52 2.72 -3.08 11.14
N ALA A 53 4.02 -3.33 11.11
CA ALA A 53 4.98 -2.81 12.07
C ALA A 53 6.14 -2.13 11.35
N TYR A 54 6.53 -0.96 11.85
CA TYR A 54 7.60 -0.15 11.28
C TYR A 54 8.68 0.13 12.32
N ARG A 55 9.93 0.13 11.89
CA ARG A 55 11.01 0.65 12.73
C ARG A 55 10.88 2.15 12.83
N TYR A 56 10.95 2.69 14.04
CA TYR A 56 10.85 4.13 14.29
C TYR A 56 11.82 4.96 13.43
N GLN A 57 13.09 4.54 13.37
CA GLN A 57 14.11 5.22 12.57
C GLN A 57 13.80 5.24 11.05
N ALA A 58 13.14 4.20 10.54
CA ALA A 58 12.78 4.12 9.13
C ALA A 58 11.72 5.18 8.77
N VAL A 59 10.72 5.38 9.63
CA VAL A 59 9.62 6.30 9.35
C VAL A 59 9.97 7.76 9.59
N LEU A 60 11.03 8.06 10.35
CA LEU A 60 11.44 9.43 10.64
C LEU A 60 11.82 10.21 9.38
N GLY A 61 11.45 11.50 9.39
CA GLY A 61 11.71 12.45 8.30
C GLY A 61 10.67 12.32 7.19
N ARG A 62 11.13 12.36 5.94
CA ARG A 62 10.25 12.44 4.77
C ARG A 62 9.13 11.37 4.69
N PRO A 63 9.32 10.09 5.04
CA PRO A 63 8.23 9.11 5.03
C PRO A 63 7.07 9.52 5.94
N LEU A 64 7.38 9.99 7.15
CA LEU A 64 6.38 10.43 8.11
C LEU A 64 5.69 11.73 7.65
N ASP A 65 6.46 12.67 7.12
CA ASP A 65 5.94 13.93 6.60
C ASP A 65 4.95 13.67 5.46
N GLN A 66 5.29 12.78 4.52
CA GLN A 66 4.40 12.42 3.42
C GLN A 66 3.16 11.66 3.88
N TYR A 67 3.28 10.77 4.86
CA TYR A 67 2.16 10.05 5.43
C TYR A 67 1.13 11.02 6.05
N PHE A 68 1.58 11.98 6.84
CA PHE A 68 0.72 12.95 7.51
C PHE A 68 0.35 14.18 6.67
N HIS A 69 0.93 14.34 5.50
CA HIS A 69 0.65 15.49 4.64
C HIS A 69 -0.83 15.59 4.23
N GLY A 70 -1.54 14.46 4.20
CA GLY A 70 -2.97 14.37 3.94
C GLY A 70 -3.86 14.53 5.17
N ASP A 71 -3.30 14.58 6.38
CA ASP A 71 -4.08 14.74 7.60
C ASP A 71 -4.51 16.21 7.78
N HIS A 72 -5.83 16.42 7.77
CA HIS A 72 -6.41 17.75 7.89
C HIS A 72 -6.08 18.43 9.23
N THR A 73 -6.09 17.67 10.32
CA THR A 73 -5.86 18.21 11.67
C THR A 73 -4.41 18.63 11.88
N LEU A 74 -3.48 17.83 11.39
CA LEU A 74 -2.05 18.12 11.44
C LEU A 74 -1.67 19.28 10.51
N SER A 75 -2.27 19.36 9.33
CA SER A 75 -2.02 20.47 8.41
C SER A 75 -2.49 21.81 8.97
N GLN A 76 -3.59 21.85 9.70
CA GLN A 76 -4.04 23.05 10.42
C GLN A 76 -3.08 23.42 11.55
N ARG A 77 -2.61 22.43 12.31
CA ARG A 77 -1.74 22.65 13.47
C ARG A 77 -0.35 23.19 13.09
N TYR A 78 0.19 22.72 11.96
CA TYR A 78 1.53 23.12 11.49
C TYR A 78 1.51 24.21 10.42
N GLY A 79 0.35 24.80 10.12
CA GLY A 79 0.22 25.90 9.17
C GLY A 79 0.46 25.50 7.71
N THR A 80 0.51 24.21 7.40
CA THR A 80 0.59 23.71 6.03
C THR A 80 -0.79 23.75 5.37
N LYS A 81 -0.83 24.01 4.05
CA LYS A 81 -2.08 24.01 3.30
C LYS A 81 -2.73 22.61 3.40
N GLY A 82 -3.91 22.54 4.00
CA GLY A 82 -4.63 21.28 4.22
C GLY A 82 -5.14 20.64 2.93
N ILE A 83 -5.79 19.48 3.08
CA ILE A 83 -6.39 18.70 1.98
C ILE A 83 -7.29 19.56 1.06
N ASP A 84 -7.97 20.56 1.61
CA ASP A 84 -8.94 21.39 0.85
C ASP A 84 -8.29 22.21 -0.28
N GLN A 85 -7.01 22.54 -0.15
CA GLN A 85 -6.26 23.26 -1.17
C GLN A 85 -5.44 22.38 -2.11
N MET A 86 -5.51 21.06 -1.96
CA MET A 86 -4.85 20.11 -2.84
C MET A 86 -5.67 19.87 -4.11
N ASN A 87 -4.97 19.61 -5.22
CA ASN A 87 -5.62 19.14 -6.43
C ASN A 87 -6.21 17.74 -6.21
N ILE A 88 -7.16 17.35 -7.05
CA ILE A 88 -7.91 16.10 -6.93
C ILE A 88 -6.99 14.86 -6.94
N PHE A 89 -5.90 14.91 -7.68
CA PHE A 89 -4.92 13.82 -7.75
C PHE A 89 -4.25 13.61 -6.40
N ARG A 90 -3.75 14.68 -5.77
CA ARG A 90 -3.16 14.61 -4.43
C ARG A 90 -4.17 14.17 -3.37
N LYS A 91 -5.42 14.64 -3.44
CA LYS A 91 -6.48 14.18 -2.54
C LYS A 91 -6.69 12.66 -2.64
N ASN A 92 -6.75 12.13 -3.86
CA ASN A 92 -6.90 10.69 -4.08
C ASN A 92 -5.68 9.89 -3.61
N MET A 93 -4.48 10.44 -3.72
CA MET A 93 -3.25 9.81 -3.25
C MET A 93 -3.31 9.49 -1.75
N PHE A 94 -3.90 10.37 -0.95
CA PHE A 94 -4.05 10.16 0.49
C PHE A 94 -5.18 9.21 0.90
N LEU A 95 -5.95 8.69 -0.04
CA LEU A 95 -6.85 7.56 0.20
C LEU A 95 -6.10 6.22 0.30
N ALA A 96 -4.81 6.19 -0.08
CA ALA A 96 -3.92 5.04 -0.01
C ALA A 96 -2.57 5.48 0.60
N GLU A 97 -2.62 6.13 1.76
CA GLU A 97 -1.47 6.64 2.50
C GLU A 97 -0.47 5.54 2.85
N ASP A 98 -0.95 4.32 3.06
CA ASP A 98 -0.14 3.14 3.33
C ASP A 98 0.77 2.77 2.14
N ARG A 99 0.29 2.90 0.91
CA ARG A 99 1.10 2.68 -0.31
C ARG A 99 2.19 3.74 -0.47
N ILE A 100 1.85 5.00 -0.17
CA ILE A 100 2.82 6.10 -0.21
C ILE A 100 3.90 5.87 0.82
N LEU A 101 3.52 5.49 2.04
CA LEU A 101 4.46 5.18 3.11
C LEU A 101 5.41 4.06 2.70
N CYS A 102 4.92 2.98 2.08
CA CYS A 102 5.75 1.90 1.58
C CYS A 102 6.80 2.39 0.58
N PHE A 103 6.38 3.20 -0.39
CA PHE A 103 7.30 3.79 -1.37
C PHE A 103 8.34 4.71 -0.71
N GLU A 104 7.90 5.63 0.14
CA GLU A 104 8.77 6.60 0.81
C GLU A 104 9.82 5.94 1.72
N LEU A 105 9.45 4.81 2.37
CA LEU A 105 10.37 4.03 3.20
C LEU A 105 11.50 3.41 2.36
N VAL A 106 11.15 2.76 1.26
CA VAL A 106 12.14 2.07 0.42
C VAL A 106 12.97 3.04 -0.42
N ALA A 107 12.37 4.16 -0.87
CA ALA A 107 13.02 5.21 -1.64
C ALA A 107 13.72 6.28 -0.78
N LYS A 108 13.92 6.02 0.52
CA LYS A 108 14.59 6.95 1.43
C LYS A 108 16.06 7.08 1.07
N ALA A 109 16.51 8.31 0.84
CA ALA A 109 17.88 8.59 0.43
C ALA A 109 18.88 8.23 1.54
N GLY A 110 20.01 7.62 1.16
CA GLY A 110 21.09 7.23 2.08
C GLY A 110 20.75 6.06 3.02
N ASP A 111 19.60 5.42 2.80
CA ASP A 111 19.15 4.27 3.58
C ASP A 111 18.82 3.08 2.63
N ASN A 112 18.80 1.88 3.18
CA ASN A 112 18.47 0.65 2.44
C ASN A 112 17.34 -0.15 3.09
N TRP A 113 16.32 0.55 3.59
CA TRP A 113 15.16 -0.06 4.23
C TRP A 113 14.39 -0.98 3.29
N THR A 114 14.01 -2.14 3.78
CA THR A 114 13.22 -3.13 3.04
C THR A 114 11.92 -3.44 3.76
N LEU A 115 10.91 -3.80 2.97
CA LEU A 115 9.62 -4.24 3.46
C LEU A 115 9.53 -5.76 3.38
N SER A 116 9.02 -6.39 4.42
CA SER A 116 8.96 -7.84 4.54
C SER A 116 7.56 -8.31 4.92
N TYR A 117 7.14 -9.41 4.30
CA TYR A 117 5.93 -10.12 4.67
C TYR A 117 6.26 -11.29 5.60
N ILE A 118 5.54 -11.41 6.71
CA ILE A 118 5.78 -12.41 7.76
C ILE A 118 4.55 -13.33 7.86
N LYS A 119 4.57 -14.41 7.10
CA LYS A 119 3.47 -15.38 7.02
C LYS A 119 3.01 -15.97 8.36
N PRO A 120 3.87 -16.29 9.34
CA PRO A 120 3.42 -16.81 10.64
C PRO A 120 2.58 -15.83 11.46
N SER A 121 2.71 -14.51 11.21
CA SER A 121 1.92 -13.49 11.90
C SER A 121 0.57 -13.37 11.21
N LYS A 122 -0.51 -13.73 11.89
CA LYS A 122 -1.86 -13.80 11.30
C LYS A 122 -2.84 -12.89 12.04
N ALA A 123 -3.73 -12.27 11.28
CA ALA A 123 -4.84 -11.49 11.79
C ALA A 123 -6.11 -11.74 10.95
N GLU A 124 -7.26 -11.52 11.56
CA GLU A 124 -8.54 -11.55 10.88
C GLU A 124 -9.14 -10.14 10.83
N THR A 125 -9.82 -9.84 9.74
CA THR A 125 -10.52 -8.57 9.55
C THR A 125 -11.94 -8.80 9.05
N ASP A 126 -12.86 -7.94 9.47
CA ASP A 126 -14.19 -7.93 8.88
C ASP A 126 -14.12 -7.44 7.43
N VAL A 127 -15.01 -8.01 6.62
CA VAL A 127 -15.16 -7.65 5.20
C VAL A 127 -16.61 -7.26 4.93
N PRO A 128 -16.85 -6.33 3.99
CA PRO A 128 -18.19 -5.94 3.60
C PRO A 128 -19.06 -7.12 3.19
N GLU A 129 -20.25 -7.21 3.78
CA GLU A 129 -21.26 -8.25 3.46
C GLU A 129 -22.33 -7.73 2.47
N HIS A 130 -22.44 -6.40 2.32
CA HIS A 130 -23.38 -5.75 1.44
C HIS A 130 -22.69 -5.07 0.25
N SER A 131 -23.35 -5.09 -0.91
CA SER A 131 -22.79 -4.53 -2.16
C SER A 131 -22.52 -3.03 -2.06
N ALA A 132 -23.35 -2.26 -1.39
CA ALA A 132 -23.16 -0.82 -1.24
C ALA A 132 -21.87 -0.48 -0.48
N GLU A 133 -21.58 -1.22 0.59
CA GLU A 133 -20.36 -1.06 1.39
C GLU A 133 -19.12 -1.48 0.58
N LEU A 134 -19.22 -2.61 -0.13
CA LEU A 134 -18.14 -3.10 -0.98
C LEU A 134 -17.80 -2.10 -2.08
N ILE A 135 -18.80 -1.55 -2.78
CA ILE A 135 -18.60 -0.55 -3.85
C ILE A 135 -17.94 0.70 -3.27
N SER A 136 -18.42 1.19 -2.12
CA SER A 136 -17.84 2.36 -1.46
C SER A 136 -16.36 2.15 -1.07
N GLN A 137 -16.04 0.98 -0.50
CA GLN A 137 -14.70 0.60 -0.14
C GLN A 137 -13.79 0.49 -1.38
N ARG A 138 -14.25 -0.20 -2.43
CA ARG A 138 -13.50 -0.42 -3.68
C ARG A 138 -13.24 0.89 -4.42
N ARG A 139 -14.22 1.77 -4.48
CA ARG A 139 -14.05 3.11 -5.07
C ARG A 139 -12.89 3.85 -4.42
N ARG A 140 -12.81 3.85 -3.10
CA ARG A 140 -11.72 4.47 -2.36
C ARG A 140 -10.37 3.81 -2.68
N TRP A 141 -10.33 2.48 -2.62
CA TRP A 141 -9.09 1.73 -2.87
C TRP A 141 -8.57 1.86 -4.29
N LEU A 142 -9.45 1.79 -5.29
CA LEU A 142 -9.05 1.92 -6.70
C LEU A 142 -8.48 3.31 -6.99
N ASN A 143 -9.18 4.36 -6.58
CA ASN A 143 -8.74 5.73 -6.80
C ASN A 143 -7.42 6.03 -6.09
N GLY A 144 -7.30 5.61 -4.83
CA GLY A 144 -6.08 5.78 -4.05
C GLY A 144 -4.91 4.99 -4.63
N SER A 145 -5.14 3.72 -4.98
CA SER A 145 -4.13 2.84 -5.57
C SER A 145 -3.61 3.36 -6.90
N PHE A 146 -4.51 3.84 -7.77
CA PHE A 146 -4.13 4.45 -9.03
C PHE A 146 -3.21 5.66 -8.83
N ALA A 147 -3.62 6.59 -7.98
CA ALA A 147 -2.84 7.79 -7.70
C ALA A 147 -1.48 7.46 -7.05
N ALA A 148 -1.44 6.51 -6.10
CA ALA A 148 -0.20 6.07 -5.46
C ALA A 148 0.74 5.33 -6.43
N SER A 149 0.20 4.51 -7.33
CA SER A 149 0.99 3.82 -8.36
C SER A 149 1.62 4.82 -9.33
N LEU A 150 0.85 5.81 -9.80
CA LEU A 150 1.38 6.86 -10.66
C LEU A 150 2.44 7.70 -9.93
N TYR A 151 2.22 8.00 -8.65
CA TYR A 151 3.22 8.69 -7.81
C TYR A 151 4.53 7.91 -7.74
N SER A 152 4.47 6.60 -7.49
CA SER A 152 5.67 5.75 -7.40
C SER A 152 6.42 5.65 -8.72
N LEU A 153 5.72 5.59 -9.84
CA LEU A 153 6.34 5.56 -11.18
C LEU A 153 7.02 6.88 -11.53
N VAL A 154 6.35 8.01 -11.29
CA VAL A 154 6.93 9.35 -11.55
C VAL A 154 8.17 9.61 -10.69
N HIS A 155 8.17 9.15 -9.44
CA HIS A 155 9.27 9.35 -8.51
C HIS A 155 10.25 8.17 -8.44
N PHE A 156 10.19 7.24 -9.39
CA PHE A 156 11.03 6.04 -9.40
C PHE A 156 12.53 6.35 -9.33
N TYR A 157 12.97 7.45 -9.93
CA TYR A 157 14.37 7.91 -9.93
C TYR A 157 14.97 8.01 -8.51
N ARG A 158 14.15 8.14 -7.48
CA ARG A 158 14.59 8.27 -6.08
C ARG A 158 15.24 6.98 -5.54
N PHE A 159 14.94 5.81 -6.12
CA PHE A 159 15.61 4.57 -5.76
C PHE A 159 17.12 4.61 -6.06
N TYR A 160 17.56 5.41 -7.03
CA TYR A 160 19.00 5.58 -7.32
C TYR A 160 19.73 6.42 -6.27
N GLY A 161 19.02 7.20 -5.47
CA GLY A 161 19.57 7.94 -4.33
C GLY A 161 19.57 7.18 -3.01
N SER A 162 19.04 5.95 -2.99
CA SER A 162 19.07 5.05 -1.83
C SER A 162 20.32 4.16 -1.85
N ASP A 163 20.70 3.62 -0.70
CA ASP A 163 21.86 2.72 -0.58
C ASP A 163 21.52 1.24 -0.89
N HIS A 164 20.53 1.01 -1.74
CA HIS A 164 20.22 -0.34 -2.19
C HIS A 164 21.26 -0.87 -3.18
N SER A 165 21.53 -2.19 -3.12
CA SER A 165 22.42 -2.83 -4.09
C SER A 165 21.86 -2.74 -5.52
N LEU A 166 22.75 -2.69 -6.52
CA LEU A 166 22.35 -2.66 -7.95
C LEU A 166 21.44 -3.83 -8.32
N PHE A 167 21.66 -5.01 -7.73
CA PHE A 167 20.79 -6.17 -7.92
C PHE A 167 19.36 -5.90 -7.45
N ARG A 168 19.18 -5.25 -6.31
CA ARG A 168 17.84 -4.89 -5.80
C ARG A 168 17.19 -3.80 -6.64
N ILE A 169 17.94 -2.81 -7.06
CA ILE A 169 17.45 -1.77 -7.97
C ILE A 169 16.95 -2.38 -9.29
N PHE A 170 17.63 -3.39 -9.81
CA PHE A 170 17.16 -4.12 -10.99
C PHE A 170 15.77 -4.75 -10.75
N PHE A 171 15.54 -5.40 -9.61
CA PHE A 171 14.22 -5.95 -9.30
C PHE A 171 13.15 -4.87 -9.08
N PHE A 172 13.53 -3.72 -8.57
CA PHE A 172 12.60 -2.58 -8.50
C PHE A 172 12.15 -2.11 -9.89
N HIS A 173 13.00 -2.17 -10.90
CA HIS A 173 12.61 -1.90 -12.30
C HIS A 173 11.61 -2.94 -12.81
N VAL A 174 11.88 -4.21 -12.57
CA VAL A 174 10.95 -5.30 -12.95
C VAL A 174 9.58 -5.08 -12.30
N GLN A 175 9.56 -4.75 -11.02
CA GLN A 175 8.32 -4.47 -10.29
C GLN A 175 7.63 -3.20 -10.80
N ALA A 176 8.37 -2.14 -11.14
CA ALA A 176 7.81 -0.92 -11.72
C ALA A 176 7.20 -1.18 -13.10
N LEU A 177 7.85 -1.99 -13.93
CA LEU A 177 7.29 -2.41 -15.23
C LEU A 177 6.00 -3.22 -15.05
N TYR A 178 6.00 -4.17 -14.11
CA TYR A 178 4.80 -4.94 -13.77
C TYR A 178 3.66 -4.02 -13.31
N ASN A 179 3.94 -3.08 -12.41
CA ASN A 179 2.95 -2.10 -11.94
C ASN A 179 2.43 -1.21 -13.07
N LEU A 180 3.29 -0.81 -14.01
CA LEU A 180 2.89 -0.03 -15.19
C LEU A 180 1.93 -0.83 -16.08
N VAL A 181 2.25 -2.09 -16.37
CA VAL A 181 1.38 -2.99 -17.14
C VAL A 181 0.03 -3.18 -16.46
N GLN A 182 0.04 -3.45 -15.14
CA GLN A 182 -1.19 -3.58 -14.35
C GLN A 182 -2.02 -2.29 -14.36
N LEU A 183 -1.38 -1.14 -14.26
CA LEU A 183 -2.06 0.16 -14.32
C LEU A 183 -2.76 0.37 -15.68
N VAL A 184 -2.09 0.03 -16.77
CA VAL A 184 -2.68 0.10 -18.13
C VAL A 184 -3.84 -0.89 -18.27
N LEU A 185 -3.67 -2.16 -17.86
CA LEU A 185 -4.70 -3.19 -17.97
C LEU A 185 -5.92 -2.94 -17.07
N THR A 186 -5.77 -2.19 -15.99
CA THR A 186 -6.89 -1.81 -15.12
C THR A 186 -7.80 -0.75 -15.76
N TRP A 187 -7.28 -0.02 -16.76
CA TRP A 187 -8.01 1.05 -17.46
C TRP A 187 -8.64 0.62 -18.79
N PHE A 188 -8.18 -0.48 -19.37
CA PHE A 188 -8.67 -1.06 -20.63
C PHE A 188 -9.29 -2.45 -20.41
#